data_76709d624b15cb3753bab3cb78a387d4
#
_entry.id   76709d624b15cb3753bab3cb78a387d4
#
_cell.length_a   1.000
_cell.length_b   1.000
_cell.length_c   1.000
_cell.angle_alpha   90.00
_cell.angle_beta   90.00
_cell.angle_gamma   90.00
#
_symmetry.space_group_name_H-M   'P 1'
#
loop_
_entity.id
_entity.type
_entity.pdbx_description
1 polymer ?
#
loop_
_entity_poly.entity_id
_entity_poly.type
_entity_poly.pdbx_seq_one_letter_code
_entity_poly.pdbx_strand_id
1 'polypeptide(L)'
;MYNFYSLLTEIYILFNICLLLIYGVFFSSVLKLGYPLLNKNFALLTLQILFFSFILTFVQTPLYMISWNDLLIADKFTYYIKLILILSAIGWLFLSFEYFIFEKVNYYELWILILLAIVAMLIVLQSYDLLTIYLAVEFQSLILYILASINRTSEFSTEAGLKYFILGAFSSAFLLCGSSIVYGLTGLTNLNDLSKFFASIFLNENFFSYNLIIGFSFILVAFLFKLSAAPFHIWSPDVYEGAPLIITAFFSVLPKIAILGLLFRFLLYTFYDLLSIWQGIILLSIFLSLLIGTFGAFAQYKWKRFLAYSSINHVGFLLLGMLQGDLESISSVIFYLIIYVVTMIGIFSFVVNTKVYNYPNFYQIRYLNDINALVKYNPFLSFAVIVFLFSLAGIPPMAGFFSKLFILFAALQVNSFGISILAVIMSCIACFYYIRLIKSMYFEPISDNWKVFKPMNKSSSLILGISIISILFLFVDIEILSIISLVMSIPLLY
;
A
#
# COMPACT_ATOMS: atom_id res chain seq x y z
N MET A 1 -0.82 -11.01 -31.35
CA MET A 1 -2.01 -10.92 -30.50
C MET A 1 -1.72 -11.29 -29.05
N TYR A 2 -0.96 -12.37 -28.77
CA TYR A 2 -0.67 -12.82 -27.39
C TYR A 2 -0.02 -11.75 -26.52
N ASN A 3 0.96 -10.97 -27.04
CA ASN A 3 1.63 -9.90 -26.29
C ASN A 3 0.68 -8.79 -25.79
N PHE A 4 -0.38 -8.48 -26.55
CA PHE A 4 -1.37 -7.49 -26.16
C PHE A 4 -2.37 -8.00 -25.11
N TYR A 5 -2.58 -9.32 -25.05
CA TYR A 5 -3.48 -9.91 -24.09
C TYR A 5 -2.99 -9.74 -22.65
N SER A 6 -1.69 -9.84 -22.41
CA SER A 6 -1.08 -9.66 -21.09
C SER A 6 -1.24 -8.25 -20.53
N LEU A 7 -1.27 -7.22 -21.42
CA LEU A 7 -1.38 -5.80 -21.08
C LEU A 7 -2.76 -5.19 -21.40
N LEU A 8 -3.78 -6.01 -21.64
CA LEU A 8 -5.07 -5.51 -22.11
C LEU A 8 -5.68 -4.48 -21.15
N THR A 9 -5.57 -4.68 -19.86
CA THR A 9 -6.08 -3.76 -18.83
C THR A 9 -5.32 -2.46 -18.79
N GLU A 10 -4.00 -2.50 -18.87
CA GLU A 10 -3.12 -1.32 -18.88
C GLU A 10 -3.37 -0.48 -20.14
N ILE A 11 -3.45 -1.12 -21.29
CA ILE A 11 -3.74 -0.46 -22.58
C ILE A 11 -5.12 0.19 -22.54
N TYR A 12 -6.12 -0.50 -21.99
CA TYR A 12 -7.46 0.07 -21.81
C TYR A 12 -7.43 1.33 -20.94
N ILE A 13 -6.75 1.31 -19.79
CA ILE A 13 -6.65 2.47 -18.91
C ILE A 13 -5.88 3.60 -19.62
N LEU A 14 -4.74 3.31 -20.29
CA LEU A 14 -3.94 4.31 -21.03
C LEU A 14 -4.76 5.00 -22.15
N PHE A 15 -5.52 4.23 -22.92
CA PHE A 15 -6.38 4.78 -23.94
C PHE A 15 -7.42 5.76 -23.36
N ASN A 16 -8.05 5.36 -22.25
CA ASN A 16 -9.01 6.24 -21.57
C ASN A 16 -8.35 7.47 -20.95
N ILE A 17 -7.11 7.40 -20.49
CA ILE A 17 -6.35 8.58 -20.02
C ILE A 17 -6.17 9.59 -21.15
N CYS A 18 -5.84 9.15 -22.36
CA CYS A 18 -5.76 10.03 -23.53
C CYS A 18 -7.11 10.72 -23.81
N LEU A 19 -8.22 9.98 -23.73
CA LEU A 19 -9.57 10.55 -23.92
C LEU A 19 -9.91 11.56 -22.81
N LEU A 20 -9.57 11.27 -21.55
CA LEU A 20 -9.77 12.19 -20.43
C LEU A 20 -8.95 13.48 -20.57
N LEU A 21 -7.71 13.40 -21.06
CA LEU A 21 -6.89 14.58 -21.34
C LEU A 21 -7.55 15.49 -22.36
N ILE A 22 -8.01 14.94 -23.47
CA ILE A 22 -8.72 15.68 -24.50
C ILE A 22 -10.00 16.31 -23.93
N TYR A 23 -10.80 15.53 -23.20
CA TYR A 23 -12.00 16.01 -22.53
C TYR A 23 -11.69 17.16 -21.56
N GLY A 24 -10.63 17.04 -20.75
CA GLY A 24 -10.20 18.06 -19.80
C GLY A 24 -9.85 19.39 -20.47
N VAL A 25 -9.07 19.36 -21.54
CA VAL A 25 -8.67 20.57 -22.28
C VAL A 25 -9.88 21.27 -22.87
N PHE A 26 -10.78 20.53 -23.53
CA PHE A 26 -11.97 21.14 -24.17
C PHE A 26 -12.94 21.77 -23.17
N PHE A 27 -13.19 21.10 -22.02
CA PHE A 27 -14.21 21.56 -21.07
C PHE A 27 -13.66 22.45 -19.96
N SER A 28 -12.35 22.52 -19.73
CA SER A 28 -11.76 23.45 -18.76
C SER A 28 -11.94 24.92 -19.12
N SER A 29 -12.05 25.23 -20.41
CA SER A 29 -12.26 26.59 -20.92
C SER A 29 -13.71 27.05 -20.85
N VAL A 30 -14.69 26.17 -20.63
CA VAL A 30 -16.12 26.49 -20.63
C VAL A 30 -16.56 26.94 -19.24
N LEU A 31 -16.90 28.22 -19.07
CA LEU A 31 -17.31 28.82 -17.79
C LEU A 31 -18.50 28.11 -17.13
N LYS A 32 -19.44 27.54 -17.92
CA LYS A 32 -20.62 26.83 -17.40
C LYS A 32 -20.32 25.45 -16.82
N LEU A 33 -19.26 24.77 -17.28
CA LEU A 33 -18.87 23.43 -16.87
C LEU A 33 -17.63 23.43 -15.97
N GLY A 34 -17.15 24.61 -15.55
CA GLY A 34 -16.02 24.75 -14.65
C GLY A 34 -16.26 24.11 -13.28
N TYR A 35 -15.41 24.43 -12.33
CA TYR A 35 -15.53 23.93 -10.95
C TYR A 35 -16.93 24.26 -10.36
N PRO A 36 -17.62 23.34 -9.63
CA PRO A 36 -17.16 21.99 -9.24
C PRO A 36 -17.61 20.85 -10.18
N LEU A 37 -18.38 21.13 -11.24
CA LEU A 37 -18.99 20.12 -12.10
C LEU A 37 -17.96 19.30 -12.86
N LEU A 38 -16.95 19.93 -13.42
CA LEU A 38 -15.89 19.25 -14.16
C LEU A 38 -15.19 18.20 -13.31
N ASN A 39 -14.80 18.56 -12.08
CA ASN A 39 -14.13 17.66 -11.16
C ASN A 39 -15.00 16.45 -10.78
N LYS A 40 -16.29 16.65 -10.57
CA LYS A 40 -17.24 15.58 -10.28
C LYS A 40 -17.41 14.63 -11.47
N ASN A 41 -17.47 15.17 -12.68
CA ASN A 41 -17.57 14.36 -13.90
C ASN A 41 -16.30 13.52 -14.11
N PHE A 42 -15.12 14.10 -13.93
CA PHE A 42 -13.86 13.34 -13.97
C PHE A 42 -13.84 12.21 -12.96
N ALA A 43 -14.23 12.48 -11.72
CA ALA A 43 -14.30 11.46 -10.69
C ALA A 43 -15.25 10.31 -11.05
N LEU A 44 -16.39 10.58 -11.66
CA LEU A 44 -17.31 9.56 -12.13
C LEU A 44 -16.75 8.77 -13.32
N LEU A 45 -16.13 9.44 -14.28
CA LEU A 45 -15.49 8.79 -15.43
C LEU A 45 -14.32 7.90 -14.99
N THR A 46 -13.47 8.36 -14.07
CA THR A 46 -12.37 7.53 -13.52
C THR A 46 -12.90 6.30 -12.80
N LEU A 47 -14.01 6.42 -12.07
CA LEU A 47 -14.64 5.26 -11.44
C LEU A 47 -15.15 4.27 -12.48
N GLN A 48 -15.79 4.73 -13.54
CA GLN A 48 -16.24 3.87 -14.64
C GLN A 48 -15.06 3.14 -15.31
N ILE A 49 -13.96 3.86 -15.57
CA ILE A 49 -12.74 3.27 -16.15
C ILE A 49 -12.19 2.16 -15.26
N LEU A 50 -12.07 2.38 -13.94
CA LEU A 50 -11.58 1.35 -13.03
C LEU A 50 -12.57 0.18 -12.87
N PHE A 51 -13.86 0.45 -12.91
CA PHE A 51 -14.86 -0.63 -12.85
C PHE A 51 -14.80 -1.52 -14.10
N PHE A 52 -14.70 -0.92 -15.29
CA PHE A 52 -14.51 -1.70 -16.52
C PHE A 52 -13.15 -2.41 -16.57
N SER A 53 -12.08 -1.79 -16.06
CA SER A 53 -10.78 -2.47 -15.95
C SER A 53 -10.84 -3.66 -15.00
N PHE A 54 -11.61 -3.59 -13.91
CA PHE A 54 -11.88 -4.72 -13.02
C PHE A 54 -12.60 -5.85 -13.74
N ILE A 55 -13.65 -5.55 -14.50
CA ILE A 55 -14.37 -6.56 -15.31
C ILE A 55 -13.43 -7.19 -16.34
N LEU A 56 -12.62 -6.38 -17.03
CA LEU A 56 -11.66 -6.89 -18.02
C LEU A 56 -10.63 -7.83 -17.37
N THR A 57 -10.07 -7.47 -16.23
CA THR A 57 -9.16 -8.39 -15.50
C THR A 57 -9.88 -9.64 -15.04
N PHE A 58 -11.11 -9.54 -14.55
CA PHE A 58 -11.88 -10.68 -14.05
C PHE A 58 -12.24 -11.69 -15.16
N VAL A 59 -12.51 -11.20 -16.37
CA VAL A 59 -12.83 -12.05 -17.55
C VAL A 59 -11.58 -12.68 -18.17
N GLN A 60 -10.39 -12.07 -17.97
CA GLN A 60 -9.14 -12.66 -18.44
C GLN A 60 -8.89 -14.00 -17.76
N THR A 61 -8.56 -15.02 -18.56
CA THR A 61 -8.10 -16.29 -18.01
C THR A 61 -6.65 -16.15 -17.51
N PRO A 62 -6.33 -16.66 -16.31
CA PRO A 62 -4.97 -16.58 -15.76
C PRO A 62 -4.05 -17.58 -16.51
N LEU A 63 -3.55 -17.19 -17.67
CA LEU A 63 -2.59 -17.96 -18.47
C LEU A 63 -1.18 -17.58 -18.07
N TYR A 64 -0.29 -18.57 -17.97
CA TYR A 64 1.15 -18.31 -17.86
C TYR A 64 1.68 -17.86 -19.21
N MET A 65 2.12 -16.63 -19.30
CA MET A 65 2.60 -16.02 -20.54
C MET A 65 3.76 -15.06 -20.25
N ILE A 66 4.87 -15.27 -20.94
CA ILE A 66 5.96 -14.30 -21.02
C ILE A 66 5.77 -13.51 -22.30
N SER A 67 5.82 -12.20 -22.24
CA SER A 67 5.46 -11.32 -23.34
C SER A 67 6.46 -10.17 -23.50
N TRP A 68 6.43 -9.53 -24.68
CA TRP A 68 7.28 -8.39 -24.98
C TRP A 68 8.79 -8.69 -24.84
N ASN A 69 9.25 -9.75 -25.51
CA ASN A 69 10.65 -10.18 -25.46
C ASN A 69 11.14 -10.38 -24.01
N ASP A 70 10.38 -11.13 -23.23
CA ASP A 70 10.68 -11.50 -21.84
C ASP A 70 10.72 -10.32 -20.84
N LEU A 71 10.18 -9.15 -21.22
CA LEU A 71 10.13 -7.98 -20.33
C LEU A 71 9.01 -8.09 -19.30
N LEU A 72 7.91 -8.76 -19.64
CA LEU A 72 6.72 -8.84 -18.80
C LEU A 72 6.21 -10.26 -18.68
N ILE A 73 5.72 -10.61 -17.49
CA ILE A 73 5.12 -11.90 -17.19
C ILE A 73 3.65 -11.75 -16.74
N ALA A 74 2.79 -12.60 -17.27
CA ALA A 74 1.42 -12.77 -16.79
C ALA A 74 1.26 -14.19 -16.26
N ASP A 75 0.95 -14.32 -14.99
CA ASP A 75 0.71 -15.58 -14.28
C ASP A 75 -0.48 -15.45 -13.33
N LYS A 76 -0.86 -16.52 -12.65
CA LYS A 76 -1.96 -16.51 -11.68
C LYS A 76 -1.72 -15.50 -10.56
N PHE A 77 -0.47 -15.34 -10.11
CA PHE A 77 -0.13 -14.39 -9.07
C PHE A 77 -0.39 -12.94 -9.50
N THR A 78 0.13 -12.54 -10.68
CA THR A 78 -0.12 -11.19 -11.23
C THR A 78 -1.60 -10.94 -11.45
N TYR A 79 -2.34 -11.93 -11.93
CA TYR A 79 -3.78 -11.84 -12.13
C TYR A 79 -4.53 -11.46 -10.84
N TYR A 80 -4.34 -12.23 -9.77
CA TYR A 80 -5.05 -11.97 -8.52
C TYR A 80 -4.60 -10.68 -7.82
N ILE A 81 -3.30 -10.36 -7.83
CA ILE A 81 -2.82 -9.09 -7.23
C ILE A 81 -3.34 -7.88 -8.01
N LYS A 82 -3.42 -7.93 -9.34
CA LYS A 82 -4.06 -6.88 -10.13
C LYS A 82 -5.52 -6.66 -9.72
N LEU A 83 -6.29 -7.74 -9.52
CA LEU A 83 -7.66 -7.64 -9.03
C LEU A 83 -7.74 -6.94 -7.67
N ILE A 84 -6.87 -7.30 -6.73
CA ILE A 84 -6.81 -6.67 -5.40
C ILE A 84 -6.44 -5.19 -5.52
N LEU A 85 -5.47 -4.84 -6.38
CA LEU A 85 -5.04 -3.47 -6.60
C LEU A 85 -6.16 -2.61 -7.19
N ILE A 86 -6.83 -3.07 -8.25
CA ILE A 86 -7.93 -2.33 -8.89
C ILE A 86 -9.12 -2.20 -7.93
N LEU A 87 -9.46 -3.25 -7.19
CA LEU A 87 -10.54 -3.21 -6.20
C LEU A 87 -10.24 -2.22 -5.06
N SER A 88 -9.01 -2.20 -4.57
CA SER A 88 -8.57 -1.22 -3.55
C SER A 88 -8.58 0.21 -4.11
N ALA A 89 -8.23 0.41 -5.38
CA ALA A 89 -8.31 1.70 -6.05
C ALA A 89 -9.76 2.19 -6.22
N ILE A 90 -10.70 1.31 -6.54
CA ILE A 90 -12.14 1.61 -6.57
C ILE A 90 -12.61 2.03 -5.18
N GLY A 91 -12.23 1.29 -4.13
CA GLY A 91 -12.53 1.63 -2.74
C GLY A 91 -12.02 3.02 -2.36
N TRP A 92 -10.78 3.34 -2.75
CA TRP A 92 -10.19 4.65 -2.54
C TRP A 92 -10.94 5.77 -3.29
N LEU A 93 -11.39 5.53 -4.53
CA LEU A 93 -12.16 6.51 -5.30
C LEU A 93 -13.48 6.90 -4.61
N PHE A 94 -14.20 5.94 -4.07
CA PHE A 94 -15.43 6.25 -3.33
C PHE A 94 -15.19 7.15 -2.10
N LEU A 95 -14.01 7.06 -1.48
CA LEU A 95 -13.63 7.97 -0.39
C LEU A 95 -13.34 9.37 -0.90
N SER A 96 -12.81 9.50 -2.10
CA SER A 96 -12.27 10.74 -2.63
C SER A 96 -13.33 11.70 -3.19
N PHE A 97 -14.49 11.19 -3.66
CA PHE A 97 -15.50 11.99 -4.37
C PHE A 97 -15.87 13.30 -3.66
N GLU A 98 -16.21 13.23 -2.40
CA GLU A 98 -16.72 14.41 -1.69
C GLU A 98 -15.62 15.18 -0.96
N TYR A 99 -14.47 14.55 -0.76
CA TYR A 99 -13.34 15.21 -0.14
C TYR A 99 -12.84 16.37 -1.01
N PHE A 100 -12.64 16.14 -2.30
CA PHE A 100 -12.14 17.18 -3.22
C PHE A 100 -13.14 18.30 -3.42
N ILE A 101 -14.44 18.03 -3.36
CA ILE A 101 -15.48 19.06 -3.38
C ILE A 101 -15.41 19.92 -2.11
N PHE A 102 -15.20 19.27 -0.96
CA PHE A 102 -15.13 19.98 0.32
C PHE A 102 -13.88 20.86 0.44
N GLU A 103 -12.72 20.35 0.06
CA GLU A 103 -11.45 21.09 0.08
C GLU A 103 -11.32 22.09 -1.08
N LYS A 104 -12.34 22.19 -1.94
CA LYS A 104 -12.36 23.08 -3.11
C LYS A 104 -11.16 22.88 -4.04
N VAL A 105 -10.65 21.66 -4.13
CA VAL A 105 -9.55 21.30 -5.04
C VAL A 105 -10.07 21.29 -6.47
N ASN A 106 -9.53 22.15 -7.32
CA ASN A 106 -10.01 22.34 -8.69
C ASN A 106 -9.00 21.90 -9.76
N TYR A 107 -8.36 20.77 -9.55
CA TYR A 107 -7.39 20.21 -10.49
C TYR A 107 -7.96 18.93 -11.11
N TYR A 108 -8.40 18.99 -12.36
CA TYR A 108 -8.86 17.78 -13.08
C TYR A 108 -7.69 16.83 -13.38
N GLU A 109 -6.47 17.35 -13.49
CA GLU A 109 -5.23 16.62 -13.70
C GLU A 109 -4.95 15.58 -12.61
N LEU A 110 -5.48 15.81 -11.40
CA LEU A 110 -5.37 14.88 -10.28
C LEU A 110 -5.88 13.48 -10.64
N TRP A 111 -7.03 13.40 -11.28
CA TRP A 111 -7.66 12.13 -11.66
C TRP A 111 -6.84 11.38 -12.71
N ILE A 112 -6.25 12.13 -13.63
CA ILE A 112 -5.35 11.59 -14.65
C ILE A 112 -4.09 11.04 -14.02
N LEU A 113 -3.47 11.78 -13.08
CA LEU A 113 -2.30 11.33 -12.34
C LEU A 113 -2.58 10.05 -11.52
N ILE A 114 -3.76 9.92 -10.92
CA ILE A 114 -4.15 8.71 -10.20
C ILE A 114 -4.23 7.51 -11.14
N LEU A 115 -4.88 7.66 -12.30
CA LEU A 115 -4.95 6.57 -13.29
C LEU A 115 -3.55 6.19 -13.79
N LEU A 116 -2.69 7.16 -14.08
CA LEU A 116 -1.29 6.90 -14.45
C LEU A 116 -0.52 6.17 -13.35
N ALA A 117 -0.73 6.54 -12.07
CA ALA A 117 -0.12 5.83 -10.94
C ALA A 117 -0.59 4.37 -10.88
N ILE A 118 -1.88 4.10 -11.11
CA ILE A 118 -2.43 2.74 -11.13
C ILE A 118 -1.81 1.93 -12.27
N VAL A 119 -1.71 2.49 -13.48
CA VAL A 119 -1.05 1.83 -14.61
C VAL A 119 0.40 1.49 -14.27
N ALA A 120 1.15 2.44 -13.69
CA ALA A 120 2.52 2.20 -13.27
C ALA A 120 2.62 1.02 -12.28
N MET A 121 1.72 0.96 -11.29
CA MET A 121 1.66 -0.13 -10.31
C MET A 121 1.31 -1.48 -10.95
N LEU A 122 0.41 -1.50 -11.94
CA LEU A 122 0.07 -2.71 -12.69
C LEU A 122 1.29 -3.23 -13.49
N ILE A 123 2.05 -2.33 -14.11
CA ILE A 123 3.29 -2.69 -14.83
C ILE A 123 4.36 -3.19 -13.85
N VAL A 124 4.51 -2.57 -12.65
CA VAL A 124 5.43 -3.04 -11.60
C VAL A 124 5.15 -4.51 -11.24
N LEU A 125 3.88 -4.89 -11.13
CA LEU A 125 3.49 -6.27 -10.79
C LEU A 125 3.82 -7.30 -11.87
N GLN A 126 3.88 -6.87 -13.13
CA GLN A 126 4.19 -7.74 -14.28
C GLN A 126 5.66 -7.70 -14.68
N SER A 127 6.45 -6.77 -14.18
CA SER A 127 7.85 -6.60 -14.58
C SER A 127 8.67 -7.86 -14.33
N TYR A 128 9.44 -8.26 -15.37
CA TYR A 128 10.24 -9.50 -15.39
C TYR A 128 11.68 -9.27 -15.80
N ASP A 129 12.10 -8.02 -15.93
CA ASP A 129 13.44 -7.58 -16.30
C ASP A 129 13.87 -6.43 -15.38
N LEU A 130 15.15 -6.33 -15.02
CA LEU A 130 15.66 -5.28 -14.14
C LEU A 130 15.41 -3.87 -14.71
N LEU A 131 15.47 -3.71 -16.02
CA LEU A 131 15.22 -2.44 -16.67
C LEU A 131 13.75 -2.05 -16.59
N THR A 132 12.82 -2.97 -16.83
CA THR A 132 11.39 -2.72 -16.70
C THR A 132 10.99 -2.45 -15.26
N ILE A 133 11.60 -3.15 -14.29
CA ILE A 133 11.41 -2.87 -12.85
C ILE A 133 11.80 -1.42 -12.54
N TYR A 134 13.00 -1.00 -12.97
CA TYR A 134 13.47 0.36 -12.72
C TYR A 134 12.52 1.40 -13.33
N LEU A 135 12.20 1.27 -14.61
CA LEU A 135 11.32 2.23 -15.30
C LEU A 135 9.92 2.30 -14.69
N ALA A 136 9.32 1.15 -14.35
CA ALA A 136 7.98 1.12 -13.77
C ALA A 136 7.94 1.70 -12.35
N VAL A 137 8.94 1.41 -11.51
CA VAL A 137 9.06 1.97 -10.16
C VAL A 137 9.32 3.47 -10.21
N GLU A 138 10.15 3.97 -11.16
CA GLU A 138 10.37 5.39 -11.36
C GLU A 138 9.11 6.10 -11.86
N PHE A 139 8.42 5.53 -12.83
CA PHE A 139 7.17 6.08 -13.32
C PHE A 139 6.14 6.22 -12.19
N GLN A 140 5.98 5.18 -11.36
CA GLN A 140 5.14 5.23 -10.18
C GLN A 140 5.57 6.35 -9.22
N SER A 141 6.87 6.44 -8.92
CA SER A 141 7.39 7.35 -7.89
C SER A 141 7.26 8.82 -8.31
N LEU A 142 7.55 9.16 -9.56
CA LEU A 142 7.41 10.52 -10.07
C LEU A 142 5.95 11.04 -9.92
N ILE A 143 4.98 10.19 -10.21
CA ILE A 143 3.57 10.55 -10.05
C ILE A 143 3.23 10.77 -8.57
N LEU A 144 3.73 9.89 -7.68
CA LEU A 144 3.48 10.01 -6.24
C LEU A 144 4.09 11.28 -5.65
N TYR A 145 5.24 11.75 -6.14
CA TYR A 145 5.85 13.02 -5.72
C TYR A 145 4.95 14.21 -6.07
N ILE A 146 4.38 14.22 -7.28
CA ILE A 146 3.45 15.27 -7.73
C ILE A 146 2.16 15.23 -6.90
N LEU A 147 1.62 14.04 -6.65
CA LEU A 147 0.42 13.88 -5.82
C LEU A 147 0.64 14.37 -4.39
N ALA A 148 1.82 14.17 -3.80
CA ALA A 148 2.14 14.68 -2.47
C ALA A 148 2.09 16.21 -2.39
N SER A 149 2.57 16.88 -3.44
CA SER A 149 2.65 18.36 -3.53
C SER A 149 1.44 19.01 -4.21
N ILE A 150 0.33 18.30 -4.41
CA ILE A 150 -0.79 18.76 -5.25
C ILE A 150 -1.43 20.05 -4.74
N ASN A 151 -1.45 20.28 -3.44
CA ASN A 151 -1.94 21.53 -2.85
C ASN A 151 -0.85 22.60 -2.85
N ARG A 152 -0.63 23.23 -4.01
CA ARG A 152 0.43 24.21 -4.25
C ARG A 152 0.42 25.40 -3.30
N THR A 153 -0.72 25.77 -2.74
CA THR A 153 -0.88 26.90 -1.82
C THR A 153 -0.55 26.56 -0.36
N SER A 154 -0.38 25.28 -0.01
CA SER A 154 -0.04 24.85 1.35
C SER A 154 1.44 24.52 1.47
N GLU A 155 2.14 25.25 2.37
CA GLU A 155 3.56 25.03 2.66
C GLU A 155 3.84 23.58 3.10
N PHE A 156 2.96 22.99 3.91
CA PHE A 156 3.09 21.60 4.36
C PHE A 156 3.07 20.60 3.19
N SER A 157 2.22 20.81 2.19
CA SER A 157 2.12 19.90 1.04
C SER A 157 3.34 20.04 0.12
N THR A 158 3.82 21.26 -0.11
CA THR A 158 5.02 21.50 -0.93
C THR A 158 6.28 20.97 -0.25
N GLU A 159 6.43 21.18 1.06
CA GLU A 159 7.52 20.60 1.86
C GLU A 159 7.49 19.06 1.82
N ALA A 160 6.31 18.44 2.00
CA ALA A 160 6.16 16.98 1.90
C ALA A 160 6.57 16.44 0.53
N GLY A 161 6.15 17.12 -0.56
CA GLY A 161 6.54 16.75 -1.91
C GLY A 161 8.04 16.87 -2.14
N LEU A 162 8.69 17.92 -1.68
CA LEU A 162 10.14 18.10 -1.79
C LEU A 162 10.91 17.02 -1.01
N LYS A 163 10.54 16.75 0.25
CA LYS A 163 11.16 15.68 1.05
C LYS A 163 11.01 14.33 0.37
N TYR A 164 9.82 14.04 -0.15
CA TYR A 164 9.56 12.77 -0.83
C TYR A 164 10.36 12.64 -2.13
N PHE A 165 10.47 13.72 -2.90
CA PHE A 165 11.26 13.75 -4.13
C PHE A 165 12.75 13.53 -3.85
N ILE A 166 13.35 14.28 -2.94
CA ILE A 166 14.79 14.19 -2.65
C ILE A 166 15.16 12.79 -2.14
N LEU A 167 14.45 12.31 -1.10
CA LEU A 167 14.73 10.99 -0.52
C LEU A 167 14.36 9.85 -1.48
N GLY A 168 13.30 10.03 -2.25
CA GLY A 168 12.87 9.07 -3.25
C GLY A 168 13.83 8.96 -4.43
N ALA A 169 14.34 10.08 -4.95
CA ALA A 169 15.36 10.09 -6.00
C ALA A 169 16.66 9.42 -5.54
N PHE A 170 17.02 9.58 -4.25
CA PHE A 170 18.14 8.87 -3.68
C PHE A 170 17.94 7.35 -3.67
N SER A 171 16.73 6.89 -3.32
CA SER A 171 16.42 5.46 -3.36
C SER A 171 16.43 4.88 -4.76
N SER A 172 16.02 5.64 -5.77
CA SER A 172 16.05 5.19 -7.16
C SER A 172 17.46 5.17 -7.75
N ALA A 173 18.34 6.07 -7.28
CA ALA A 173 19.76 6.00 -7.60
C ALA A 173 20.39 4.70 -7.05
N PHE A 174 20.02 4.25 -5.85
CA PHE A 174 20.46 2.94 -5.36
C PHE A 174 19.93 1.79 -6.20
N LEU A 175 18.67 1.84 -6.63
CA LEU A 175 18.09 0.81 -7.48
C LEU A 175 18.84 0.73 -8.82
N LEU A 176 19.13 1.87 -9.45
CA LEU A 176 19.88 1.92 -10.70
C LEU A 176 21.33 1.44 -10.51
N CYS A 177 22.02 1.90 -9.47
CA CYS A 177 23.37 1.49 -9.16
C CYS A 177 23.43 -0.02 -8.87
N GLY A 178 22.50 -0.55 -8.09
CA GLY A 178 22.42 -1.98 -7.81
C GLY A 178 22.17 -2.82 -9.07
N SER A 179 21.23 -2.42 -9.91
CA SER A 179 20.96 -3.11 -11.17
C SER A 179 22.12 -3.04 -12.16
N SER A 180 22.84 -1.91 -12.21
CA SER A 180 24.03 -1.77 -13.06
C SER A 180 25.19 -2.65 -12.61
N ILE A 181 25.39 -2.82 -11.29
CA ILE A 181 26.41 -3.73 -10.74
C ILE A 181 26.03 -5.18 -11.06
N VAL A 182 24.78 -5.58 -10.85
CA VAL A 182 24.32 -6.93 -11.19
C VAL A 182 24.52 -7.19 -12.69
N TYR A 183 24.10 -6.29 -13.56
CA TYR A 183 24.29 -6.40 -14.99
C TYR A 183 25.78 -6.44 -15.40
N GLY A 184 26.60 -5.57 -14.82
CA GLY A 184 28.03 -5.50 -15.13
C GLY A 184 28.81 -6.79 -14.78
N LEU A 185 28.33 -7.55 -13.79
CA LEU A 185 28.97 -8.80 -13.35
C LEU A 185 28.38 -10.04 -14.03
N THR A 186 27.09 -10.03 -14.35
CA THR A 186 26.39 -11.20 -14.91
C THR A 186 26.16 -11.10 -16.42
N GLY A 187 26.07 -9.89 -16.96
CA GLY A 187 25.64 -9.64 -18.34
C GLY A 187 24.15 -9.89 -18.59
N LEU A 188 23.36 -10.15 -17.53
CA LEU A 188 21.95 -10.54 -17.59
C LEU A 188 21.06 -9.48 -16.95
N THR A 189 19.90 -9.23 -17.56
CA THR A 189 18.87 -8.33 -17.00
C THR A 189 17.58 -9.06 -16.68
N ASN A 190 17.30 -10.16 -17.38
CA ASN A 190 16.07 -10.92 -17.21
C ASN A 190 16.08 -11.74 -15.92
N LEU A 191 14.97 -11.72 -15.16
CA LEU A 191 14.87 -12.39 -13.87
C LEU A 191 14.99 -13.93 -13.97
N ASN A 192 14.49 -14.53 -15.04
CA ASN A 192 14.61 -15.98 -15.26
C ASN A 192 16.05 -16.41 -15.54
N ASP A 193 16.75 -15.64 -16.33
CA ASP A 193 18.15 -15.98 -16.65
C ASP A 193 19.04 -15.73 -15.43
N LEU A 194 18.74 -14.70 -14.64
CA LEU A 194 19.39 -14.47 -13.36
C LEU A 194 19.16 -15.63 -12.37
N SER A 195 17.93 -16.15 -12.27
CA SER A 195 17.66 -17.29 -11.38
C SER A 195 18.47 -18.53 -11.77
N LYS A 196 18.56 -18.86 -13.08
CA LYS A 196 19.39 -19.96 -13.58
C LYS A 196 20.87 -19.73 -13.32
N PHE A 197 21.33 -18.50 -13.48
CA PHE A 197 22.72 -18.12 -13.22
C PHE A 197 23.08 -18.34 -11.74
N PHE A 198 22.23 -17.89 -10.81
CA PHE A 198 22.48 -18.09 -9.37
C PHE A 198 22.42 -19.56 -8.96
N ALA A 199 21.48 -20.34 -9.49
CA ALA A 199 21.43 -21.78 -9.27
C ALA A 199 22.71 -22.50 -9.74
N SER A 200 23.30 -22.07 -10.87
CA SER A 200 24.54 -22.66 -11.37
C SER A 200 25.78 -22.30 -10.55
N ILE A 201 25.83 -21.11 -9.96
CA ILE A 201 26.96 -20.64 -9.13
C ILE A 201 26.99 -21.35 -7.78
N PHE A 202 25.85 -21.68 -7.21
CA PHE A 202 25.76 -22.40 -5.93
C PHE A 202 26.44 -23.78 -5.97
N LEU A 203 26.56 -24.35 -7.16
CA LEU A 203 27.30 -25.60 -7.38
C LEU A 203 28.84 -25.41 -7.36
N ASN A 204 29.33 -24.19 -7.47
CA ASN A 204 30.78 -23.85 -7.49
C ASN A 204 31.10 -22.84 -6.39
N GLU A 205 31.50 -23.29 -5.22
CA GLU A 205 31.70 -22.52 -3.97
C GLU A 205 32.61 -21.26 -4.07
N ASN A 206 33.32 -21.06 -5.17
CA ASN A 206 34.37 -20.03 -5.29
C ASN A 206 33.96 -18.75 -6.03
N PHE A 207 32.69 -18.57 -6.48
CA PHE A 207 32.31 -17.49 -7.39
C PHE A 207 31.44 -16.38 -6.80
N PHE A 208 31.14 -16.38 -5.48
CA PHE A 208 30.44 -15.26 -4.86
C PHE A 208 31.36 -14.02 -4.78
N SER A 209 31.34 -13.21 -5.82
CA SER A 209 32.01 -11.91 -5.72
C SER A 209 31.23 -11.02 -4.73
N TYR A 210 31.93 -10.47 -3.72
CA TYR A 210 31.36 -9.50 -2.76
C TYR A 210 30.62 -8.37 -3.47
N ASN A 211 31.04 -8.00 -4.68
CA ASN A 211 30.42 -6.97 -5.50
C ASN A 211 28.98 -7.32 -5.92
N LEU A 212 28.69 -8.60 -6.15
CA LEU A 212 27.33 -9.06 -6.48
C LEU A 212 26.38 -8.92 -5.32
N ILE A 213 26.87 -9.22 -4.11
CA ILE A 213 26.12 -9.04 -2.85
C ILE A 213 25.82 -7.56 -2.60
N ILE A 214 26.80 -6.67 -2.90
CA ILE A 214 26.61 -5.21 -2.79
C ILE A 214 25.56 -4.74 -3.78
N GLY A 215 25.62 -5.16 -5.06
CA GLY A 215 24.63 -4.81 -6.07
C GLY A 215 23.21 -5.23 -5.68
N PHE A 216 23.07 -6.48 -5.22
CA PHE A 216 21.81 -7.00 -4.72
C PHE A 216 21.30 -6.23 -3.50
N SER A 217 22.16 -5.94 -2.52
CA SER A 217 21.79 -5.21 -1.32
C SER A 217 21.26 -3.79 -1.64
N PHE A 218 21.83 -3.10 -2.64
CA PHE A 218 21.36 -1.80 -3.07
C PHE A 218 19.94 -1.86 -3.67
N ILE A 219 19.64 -2.86 -4.48
CA ILE A 219 18.30 -3.07 -5.02
C ILE A 219 17.31 -3.32 -3.88
N LEU A 220 17.66 -4.19 -2.92
CA LEU A 220 16.82 -4.53 -1.80
C LEU A 220 16.55 -3.32 -0.89
N VAL A 221 17.57 -2.52 -0.59
CA VAL A 221 17.44 -1.26 0.16
C VAL A 221 16.48 -0.29 -0.54
N ALA A 222 16.53 -0.19 -1.86
CA ALA A 222 15.62 0.65 -2.62
C ALA A 222 14.16 0.19 -2.47
N PHE A 223 13.88 -1.11 -2.50
CA PHE A 223 12.54 -1.63 -2.28
C PHE A 223 12.06 -1.44 -0.83
N LEU A 224 12.93 -1.66 0.16
CA LEU A 224 12.62 -1.39 1.57
C LEU A 224 12.29 0.09 1.81
N PHE A 225 12.99 1.00 1.14
CA PHE A 225 12.65 2.43 1.15
C PHE A 225 11.24 2.68 0.61
N LYS A 226 10.89 2.11 -0.55
CA LYS A 226 9.56 2.28 -1.16
C LYS A 226 8.43 1.69 -0.30
N LEU A 227 8.71 0.64 0.48
CA LEU A 227 7.77 0.08 1.48
C LEU A 227 7.67 0.90 2.76
N SER A 228 8.56 1.86 2.98
CA SER A 228 8.73 2.56 4.26
C SER A 228 9.15 1.64 5.42
N ALA A 229 9.94 0.59 5.14
CA ALA A 229 10.51 -0.25 6.20
C ALA A 229 11.67 0.46 6.90
N ALA A 230 11.80 0.31 8.23
CA ALA A 230 12.94 0.87 8.94
C ALA A 230 14.22 0.07 8.63
N PRO A 231 15.40 0.73 8.49
CA PRO A 231 15.69 2.14 8.83
C PRO A 231 15.29 3.16 7.77
N PHE A 232 14.82 2.77 6.60
CA PHE A 232 14.55 3.63 5.44
C PHE A 232 13.16 4.29 5.46
N HIS A 233 12.56 4.46 6.64
CA HIS A 233 11.19 4.94 6.85
C HIS A 233 11.05 6.45 7.03
N ILE A 234 12.14 7.21 7.15
CA ILE A 234 12.16 8.64 7.61
C ILE A 234 11.21 9.52 6.80
N TRP A 235 11.05 9.24 5.51
CA TRP A 235 10.17 10.00 4.63
C TRP A 235 8.68 9.85 4.96
N SER A 236 8.25 8.68 5.42
CA SER A 236 6.81 8.34 5.47
C SER A 236 6.02 9.14 6.51
N PRO A 237 6.47 9.41 7.76
CA PRO A 237 5.71 10.21 8.71
C PRO A 237 5.53 11.65 8.27
N ASP A 238 6.57 12.26 7.70
CA ASP A 238 6.55 13.66 7.27
C ASP A 238 5.71 13.84 6.00
N VAL A 239 5.85 12.94 5.03
CA VAL A 239 5.05 12.96 3.79
C VAL A 239 3.57 12.70 4.07
N TYR A 240 3.25 11.76 4.96
CA TYR A 240 1.86 11.49 5.33
C TYR A 240 1.23 12.68 6.05
N GLU A 241 1.98 13.38 6.91
CA GLU A 241 1.46 14.55 7.59
C GLU A 241 1.18 15.71 6.62
N GLY A 242 2.12 16.01 5.72
CA GLY A 242 2.03 17.17 4.83
C GLY A 242 1.08 16.96 3.66
N ALA A 243 1.00 15.77 3.07
CA ALA A 243 0.13 15.49 1.94
C ALA A 243 -1.36 15.59 2.31
N PRO A 244 -2.27 15.87 1.34
CA PRO A 244 -3.72 15.81 1.56
C PRO A 244 -4.17 14.44 2.07
N LEU A 245 -5.18 14.39 2.94
CA LEU A 245 -5.58 13.19 3.66
C LEU A 245 -6.00 12.04 2.73
N ILE A 246 -6.66 12.33 1.62
CA ILE A 246 -7.02 11.32 0.61
C ILE A 246 -5.78 10.74 -0.07
N ILE A 247 -4.75 11.57 -0.32
CA ILE A 247 -3.51 11.12 -0.93
C ILE A 247 -2.70 10.29 0.06
N THR A 248 -2.74 10.61 1.35
CA THR A 248 -2.15 9.74 2.37
C THR A 248 -2.83 8.37 2.44
N ALA A 249 -4.16 8.31 2.24
CA ALA A 249 -4.87 7.04 2.11
C ALA A 249 -4.39 6.24 0.90
N PHE A 250 -4.15 6.90 -0.24
CA PHE A 250 -3.59 6.28 -1.43
C PHE A 250 -2.20 5.68 -1.17
N PHE A 251 -1.30 6.47 -0.58
CA PHE A 251 0.08 6.05 -0.29
C PHE A 251 0.17 4.89 0.71
N SER A 252 -0.76 4.81 1.64
CA SER A 252 -0.76 3.78 2.67
C SER A 252 -1.15 2.38 2.15
N VAL A 253 -1.87 2.29 1.02
CA VAL A 253 -2.45 1.05 0.51
C VAL A 253 -1.84 0.64 -0.82
N LEU A 254 -2.07 1.41 -1.88
CA LEU A 254 -1.81 0.99 -3.26
C LEU A 254 -0.33 0.75 -3.58
N PRO A 255 0.60 1.66 -3.26
CA PRO A 255 2.02 1.43 -3.54
C PRO A 255 2.59 0.22 -2.82
N LYS A 256 2.09 -0.06 -1.60
CA LYS A 256 2.55 -1.21 -0.81
C LYS A 256 2.16 -2.54 -1.46
N ILE A 257 0.95 -2.64 -2.03
CA ILE A 257 0.53 -3.83 -2.78
C ILE A 257 1.48 -4.08 -3.95
N ALA A 258 1.78 -3.04 -4.73
CA ALA A 258 2.63 -3.15 -5.91
C ALA A 258 4.07 -3.55 -5.57
N ILE A 259 4.69 -2.88 -4.60
CA ILE A 259 6.08 -3.15 -4.22
C ILE A 259 6.23 -4.50 -3.49
N LEU A 260 5.26 -4.89 -2.65
CA LEU A 260 5.27 -6.23 -2.04
C LEU A 260 5.12 -7.33 -3.10
N GLY A 261 4.23 -7.14 -4.08
CA GLY A 261 4.09 -8.09 -5.18
C GLY A 261 5.37 -8.26 -6.00
N LEU A 262 6.08 -7.15 -6.25
CA LEU A 262 7.38 -7.17 -6.90
C LEU A 262 8.44 -7.86 -6.02
N LEU A 263 8.48 -7.56 -4.73
CA LEU A 263 9.42 -8.18 -3.79
C LEU A 263 9.27 -9.70 -3.72
N PHE A 264 8.05 -10.23 -3.74
CA PHE A 264 7.83 -11.67 -3.78
C PHE A 264 8.54 -12.29 -4.98
N ARG A 265 8.32 -11.74 -6.17
CA ARG A 265 8.96 -12.25 -7.39
C ARG A 265 10.46 -12.09 -7.36
N PHE A 266 10.95 -10.93 -6.95
CA PHE A 266 12.37 -10.63 -6.90
C PHE A 266 13.12 -11.54 -5.93
N LEU A 267 12.64 -11.71 -4.69
CA LEU A 267 13.33 -12.50 -3.69
C LEU A 267 13.15 -14.01 -3.87
N LEU A 268 11.90 -14.45 -4.11
CA LEU A 268 11.58 -15.86 -4.05
C LEU A 268 11.78 -16.60 -5.38
N TYR A 269 11.61 -15.90 -6.50
CA TYR A 269 11.85 -16.49 -7.80
C TYR A 269 13.28 -16.28 -8.27
N THR A 270 13.81 -15.06 -8.20
CA THR A 270 15.11 -14.73 -8.80
C THR A 270 16.28 -15.00 -7.87
N PHE A 271 16.18 -14.61 -6.60
CA PHE A 271 17.27 -14.62 -5.63
C PHE A 271 17.05 -15.62 -4.48
N TYR A 272 16.32 -16.69 -4.72
CA TYR A 272 16.07 -17.74 -3.73
C TYR A 272 17.38 -18.36 -3.22
N ASP A 273 18.32 -18.61 -4.10
CA ASP A 273 19.63 -19.19 -3.76
C ASP A 273 20.49 -18.28 -2.84
N LEU A 274 20.20 -16.97 -2.81
CA LEU A 274 20.82 -16.00 -1.90
C LEU A 274 20.06 -15.83 -0.58
N LEU A 275 19.22 -16.79 -0.21
CA LEU A 275 18.35 -16.74 0.97
C LEU A 275 19.10 -16.34 2.25
N SER A 276 20.26 -16.93 2.52
CA SER A 276 21.07 -16.64 3.70
C SER A 276 21.55 -15.19 3.80
N ILE A 277 21.73 -14.51 2.64
CA ILE A 277 22.21 -13.13 2.57
C ILE A 277 21.05 -12.16 2.79
N TRP A 278 19.95 -12.33 2.02
CA TRP A 278 18.85 -11.40 2.13
C TRP A 278 18.03 -11.55 3.41
N GLN A 279 18.00 -12.74 4.00
CA GLN A 279 17.42 -12.94 5.33
C GLN A 279 18.04 -12.01 6.37
N GLY A 280 19.35 -11.84 6.39
CA GLY A 280 20.04 -10.96 7.34
C GLY A 280 19.59 -9.50 7.22
N ILE A 281 19.46 -8.98 5.98
CA ILE A 281 19.04 -7.61 5.72
C ILE A 281 17.55 -7.42 6.11
N ILE A 282 16.72 -8.39 5.75
CA ILE A 282 15.30 -8.34 6.09
C ILE A 282 15.09 -8.48 7.61
N LEU A 283 15.82 -9.34 8.30
CA LEU A 283 15.77 -9.49 9.76
C LEU A 283 16.07 -8.17 10.47
N LEU A 284 17.10 -7.45 10.01
CA LEU A 284 17.44 -6.14 10.56
C LEU A 284 16.29 -5.13 10.30
N SER A 285 15.72 -5.16 9.11
CA SER A 285 14.61 -4.26 8.78
C SER A 285 13.32 -4.58 9.56
N ILE A 286 13.03 -5.84 9.83
CA ILE A 286 11.91 -6.28 10.69
C ILE A 286 12.11 -5.78 12.12
N PHE A 287 13.29 -6.06 12.69
CA PHE A 287 13.62 -5.65 14.05
C PHE A 287 13.40 -4.15 14.24
N LEU A 288 13.99 -3.32 13.36
CA LEU A 288 13.88 -1.87 13.44
C LEU A 288 12.46 -1.37 13.14
N SER A 289 11.74 -1.96 12.18
CA SER A 289 10.39 -1.53 11.83
C SER A 289 9.37 -1.82 12.93
N LEU A 290 9.49 -2.95 13.61
CA LEU A 290 8.66 -3.27 14.77
C LEU A 290 8.96 -2.31 15.94
N LEU A 291 10.22 -2.04 16.26
CA LEU A 291 10.60 -1.12 17.33
C LEU A 291 10.17 0.32 17.03
N ILE A 292 10.62 0.86 15.92
CA ILE A 292 10.37 2.27 15.56
C ILE A 292 8.89 2.51 15.27
N GLY A 293 8.23 1.56 14.60
CA GLY A 293 6.80 1.65 14.31
C GLY A 293 5.95 1.70 15.58
N THR A 294 6.22 0.86 16.56
CA THR A 294 5.43 0.81 17.82
C THR A 294 5.71 2.01 18.72
N PHE A 295 6.98 2.29 19.04
CA PHE A 295 7.33 3.41 19.92
C PHE A 295 7.05 4.76 19.25
N GLY A 296 7.26 4.87 17.94
CA GLY A 296 6.91 6.05 17.17
C GLY A 296 5.42 6.35 17.19
N ALA A 297 4.56 5.34 17.02
CA ALA A 297 3.11 5.50 17.07
C ALA A 297 2.62 5.91 18.47
N PHE A 298 3.22 5.36 19.53
CA PHE A 298 2.88 5.66 20.92
C PHE A 298 3.01 7.14 21.28
N ALA A 299 4.03 7.80 20.73
CA ALA A 299 4.36 9.20 21.00
C ALA A 299 3.56 10.22 20.17
N GLN A 300 2.75 9.78 19.19
CA GLN A 300 2.07 10.70 18.28
C GLN A 300 0.76 11.23 18.85
N TYR A 301 0.44 12.49 18.45
CA TYR A 301 -0.81 13.18 18.77
C TYR A 301 -1.65 13.48 17.53
N LYS A 302 -1.08 13.38 16.31
CA LYS A 302 -1.74 13.65 15.02
C LYS A 302 -2.12 12.37 14.32
N TRP A 303 -3.35 12.29 13.79
CA TRP A 303 -3.88 11.10 13.08
C TRP A 303 -2.96 10.61 11.96
N LYS A 304 -2.53 11.50 11.08
CA LYS A 304 -1.73 11.12 9.91
C LYS A 304 -0.37 10.52 10.30
N ARG A 305 0.33 11.13 11.27
CA ARG A 305 1.61 10.57 11.77
C ARG A 305 1.39 9.25 12.53
N PHE A 306 0.34 9.17 13.31
CA PHE A 306 -0.03 7.94 14.00
C PHE A 306 -0.25 6.79 13.01
N LEU A 307 -1.03 7.01 11.95
CA LEU A 307 -1.25 6.02 10.91
C LEU A 307 0.01 5.70 10.11
N ALA A 308 0.91 6.66 9.93
CA ALA A 308 2.21 6.42 9.28
C ALA A 308 3.07 5.45 10.10
N TYR A 309 3.27 5.70 11.40
CA TYR A 309 4.04 4.81 12.26
C TYR A 309 3.36 3.45 12.45
N SER A 310 2.04 3.40 12.59
CA SER A 310 1.31 2.12 12.60
C SER A 310 1.53 1.33 11.32
N SER A 311 1.57 2.01 10.16
CA SER A 311 1.82 1.37 8.87
C SER A 311 3.26 0.82 8.75
N ILE A 312 4.27 1.45 9.37
CA ILE A 312 5.64 0.94 9.46
C ILE A 312 5.66 -0.35 10.28
N ASN A 313 4.95 -0.38 11.42
CA ASN A 313 4.82 -1.59 12.22
C ASN A 313 4.18 -2.75 11.44
N HIS A 314 3.10 -2.48 10.67
CA HIS A 314 2.46 -3.50 9.83
C HIS A 314 3.38 -3.99 8.70
N VAL A 315 4.21 -3.12 8.10
CA VAL A 315 5.25 -3.54 7.15
C VAL A 315 6.25 -4.47 7.82
N GLY A 316 6.63 -4.22 9.07
CA GLY A 316 7.47 -5.14 9.85
C GLY A 316 6.88 -6.55 9.96
N PHE A 317 5.57 -6.68 10.21
CA PHE A 317 4.88 -7.98 10.19
C PHE A 317 4.84 -8.62 8.80
N LEU A 318 4.59 -7.84 7.74
CA LEU A 318 4.60 -8.35 6.36
C LEU A 318 5.99 -8.92 5.98
N LEU A 319 7.05 -8.22 6.33
CA LEU A 319 8.41 -8.69 6.09
C LEU A 319 8.77 -9.92 6.94
N LEU A 320 8.24 -10.02 8.17
CA LEU A 320 8.43 -11.18 9.03
C LEU A 320 7.93 -12.48 8.38
N GLY A 321 6.76 -12.43 7.72
CA GLY A 321 6.23 -13.57 7.00
C GLY A 321 7.03 -13.92 5.73
N MET A 322 7.88 -13.03 5.20
CA MET A 322 8.69 -13.30 4.00
C MET A 322 9.99 -14.06 4.29
N LEU A 323 10.38 -14.25 5.55
CA LEU A 323 11.71 -14.76 5.93
C LEU A 323 12.06 -16.14 5.37
N GLN A 324 11.08 -17.01 5.18
CA GLN A 324 11.33 -18.40 4.79
C GLN A 324 11.22 -18.62 3.28
N GLY A 325 10.28 -17.94 2.63
CA GLY A 325 10.00 -18.13 1.21
C GLY A 325 9.22 -19.41 0.85
N ASP A 326 8.67 -20.12 1.84
CA ASP A 326 7.84 -21.30 1.62
C ASP A 326 6.40 -20.93 1.26
N LEU A 327 5.63 -21.89 0.72
CA LEU A 327 4.23 -21.69 0.36
C LEU A 327 3.38 -21.11 1.50
N GLU A 328 3.54 -21.66 2.71
CA GLU A 328 2.79 -21.22 3.88
C GLU A 328 3.17 -19.80 4.31
N SER A 329 4.45 -19.46 4.22
CA SER A 329 4.95 -18.13 4.55
C SER A 329 4.43 -17.07 3.57
N ILE A 330 4.49 -17.33 2.27
CA ILE A 330 3.98 -16.44 1.23
C ILE A 330 2.46 -16.27 1.35
N SER A 331 1.72 -17.38 1.55
CA SER A 331 0.27 -17.32 1.71
C SER A 331 -0.14 -16.51 2.94
N SER A 332 0.60 -16.61 4.06
CA SER A 332 0.34 -15.85 5.27
C SER A 332 0.53 -14.34 5.06
N VAL A 333 1.55 -13.94 4.27
CA VAL A 333 1.79 -12.52 3.94
C VAL A 333 0.70 -11.97 3.02
N ILE A 334 0.27 -12.73 2.00
CA ILE A 334 -0.83 -12.34 1.12
C ILE A 334 -2.13 -12.20 1.92
N PHE A 335 -2.42 -13.14 2.80
CA PHE A 335 -3.55 -13.08 3.71
C PHE A 335 -3.54 -11.82 4.57
N TYR A 336 -2.39 -11.51 5.19
CA TYR A 336 -2.21 -10.30 5.99
C TYR A 336 -2.40 -9.03 5.15
N LEU A 337 -1.82 -8.99 3.94
CA LEU A 337 -1.91 -7.85 3.05
C LEU A 337 -3.36 -7.50 2.71
N ILE A 338 -4.20 -8.50 2.40
CA ILE A 338 -5.61 -8.28 2.08
C ILE A 338 -6.35 -7.67 3.27
N ILE A 339 -6.16 -8.22 4.48
CA ILE A 339 -6.80 -7.68 5.69
C ILE A 339 -6.29 -6.26 6.00
N TYR A 340 -4.99 -6.00 5.82
CA TYR A 340 -4.40 -4.67 5.98
C TYR A 340 -5.03 -3.65 5.03
N VAL A 341 -5.21 -4.00 3.77
CA VAL A 341 -5.86 -3.13 2.76
C VAL A 341 -7.28 -2.76 3.18
N VAL A 342 -8.09 -3.74 3.58
CA VAL A 342 -9.47 -3.52 4.00
C VAL A 342 -9.55 -2.65 5.26
N THR A 343 -8.72 -2.94 6.27
CA THR A 343 -8.68 -2.17 7.52
C THR A 343 -8.24 -0.73 7.30
N MET A 344 -7.24 -0.50 6.46
CA MET A 344 -6.74 0.86 6.16
C MET A 344 -7.77 1.68 5.38
N ILE A 345 -8.43 1.12 4.37
CA ILE A 345 -9.52 1.78 3.66
C ILE A 345 -10.65 2.14 4.64
N GLY A 346 -11.00 1.24 5.56
CA GLY A 346 -12.00 1.48 6.61
C GLY A 346 -11.61 2.64 7.54
N ILE A 347 -10.38 2.67 8.06
CA ILE A 347 -9.91 3.76 8.93
C ILE A 347 -9.87 5.10 8.18
N PHE A 348 -9.36 5.12 6.96
CA PHE A 348 -9.34 6.35 6.19
C PHE A 348 -10.76 6.82 5.82
N SER A 349 -11.72 5.90 5.63
CA SER A 349 -13.12 6.28 5.44
C SER A 349 -13.68 7.02 6.66
N PHE A 350 -13.29 6.61 7.86
CA PHE A 350 -13.61 7.31 9.10
C PHE A 350 -12.94 8.68 9.16
N VAL A 351 -11.60 8.74 9.03
CA VAL A 351 -10.82 9.99 9.23
C VAL A 351 -11.18 11.06 8.20
N VAL A 352 -11.44 10.67 6.95
CA VAL A 352 -11.86 11.61 5.87
C VAL A 352 -13.21 12.24 6.15
N ASN A 353 -14.14 11.49 6.71
CA ASN A 353 -15.53 11.94 6.88
C ASN A 353 -15.80 12.62 8.20
N THR A 354 -14.98 12.39 9.22
CA THR A 354 -15.16 13.07 10.50
C THR A 354 -14.70 14.52 10.39
N LYS A 355 -15.67 15.43 10.47
CA LYS A 355 -15.47 16.88 10.42
C LYS A 355 -16.15 17.49 11.63
N VAL A 356 -15.42 18.36 12.33
CA VAL A 356 -15.88 19.07 13.52
C VAL A 356 -16.24 20.50 13.13
N TYR A 357 -17.36 21.00 13.64
CA TYR A 357 -17.77 22.39 13.44
C TYR A 357 -17.01 23.29 14.43
N ASN A 358 -16.25 24.23 13.88
CA ASN A 358 -15.71 25.38 14.61
C ASN A 358 -16.16 26.62 13.85
N TYR A 359 -16.97 27.47 14.51
CA TYR A 359 -17.52 28.65 13.86
C TYR A 359 -16.43 29.42 13.10
N PRO A 360 -16.68 29.80 11.82
CA PRO A 360 -17.90 29.62 11.03
C PRO A 360 -17.91 28.33 10.15
N ASN A 361 -16.87 27.52 10.15
CA ASN A 361 -16.66 26.43 9.19
C ASN A 361 -16.52 25.05 9.82
N PHE A 362 -16.68 24.00 9.02
CA PHE A 362 -16.31 22.64 9.38
C PHE A 362 -14.85 22.40 9.05
N TYR A 363 -14.10 21.78 9.97
CA TYR A 363 -12.70 21.40 9.82
C TYR A 363 -12.54 19.89 9.95
N GLN A 364 -11.60 19.32 9.22
CA GLN A 364 -11.21 17.92 9.39
C GLN A 364 -10.50 17.71 10.73
N ILE A 365 -10.73 16.54 11.34
CA ILE A 365 -9.98 16.15 12.53
C ILE A 365 -8.49 16.02 12.21
N ARG A 366 -7.67 16.61 13.05
CA ARG A 366 -6.19 16.56 12.95
C ARG A 366 -5.56 15.81 14.11
N TYR A 367 -6.07 16.03 15.32
CA TYR A 367 -5.53 15.47 16.54
C TYR A 367 -6.33 14.25 17.02
N LEU A 368 -5.64 13.34 17.69
CA LEU A 368 -6.27 12.14 18.26
C LEU A 368 -7.35 12.49 19.30
N ASN A 369 -7.15 13.57 20.04
CA ASN A 369 -8.10 14.05 21.05
C ASN A 369 -9.38 14.66 20.44
N ASP A 370 -9.42 14.92 19.14
CA ASP A 370 -10.63 15.48 18.50
C ASP A 370 -11.82 14.51 18.55
N ILE A 371 -11.56 13.20 18.71
CA ILE A 371 -12.57 12.14 18.77
C ILE A 371 -13.07 11.83 20.19
N ASN A 372 -12.62 12.57 21.21
CA ASN A 372 -13.04 12.35 22.59
C ASN A 372 -14.57 12.37 22.71
N ALA A 373 -15.13 11.43 23.47
CA ALA A 373 -16.56 11.25 23.68
C ALA A 373 -17.41 11.04 22.40
N LEU A 374 -16.81 10.54 21.30
CA LEU A 374 -17.49 10.32 20.01
C LEU A 374 -18.78 9.48 20.16
N VAL A 375 -18.80 8.52 21.08
CA VAL A 375 -19.96 7.64 21.35
C VAL A 375 -21.22 8.44 21.63
N LYS A 376 -21.11 9.56 22.36
CA LYS A 376 -22.27 10.40 22.75
C LYS A 376 -22.86 11.14 21.53
N TYR A 377 -22.08 11.35 20.48
CA TYR A 377 -22.51 12.05 19.26
C TYR A 377 -22.97 11.08 18.17
N ASN A 378 -22.21 10.00 17.96
CA ASN A 378 -22.52 9.00 16.96
C ASN A 378 -22.03 7.60 17.39
N PRO A 379 -22.90 6.78 18.03
CA PRO A 379 -22.53 5.47 18.56
C PRO A 379 -22.16 4.46 17.43
N PHE A 380 -22.82 4.51 16.27
CA PHE A 380 -22.52 3.61 15.17
C PHE A 380 -21.12 3.87 14.57
N LEU A 381 -20.75 5.13 14.45
CA LEU A 381 -19.43 5.51 13.94
C LEU A 381 -18.33 5.09 14.94
N SER A 382 -18.55 5.27 16.22
CA SER A 382 -17.59 4.85 17.24
C SER A 382 -17.42 3.33 17.28
N PHE A 383 -18.51 2.56 17.09
CA PHE A 383 -18.43 1.11 16.94
C PHE A 383 -17.61 0.69 15.70
N ALA A 384 -17.82 1.36 14.56
CA ALA A 384 -17.02 1.12 13.36
C ALA A 384 -15.51 1.27 13.61
N VAL A 385 -15.12 2.35 14.30
CA VAL A 385 -13.71 2.61 14.62
C VAL A 385 -13.12 1.55 15.54
N ILE A 386 -13.90 1.06 16.53
CA ILE A 386 -13.45 -0.04 17.39
C ILE A 386 -13.11 -1.28 16.59
N VAL A 387 -13.98 -1.68 15.65
CA VAL A 387 -13.76 -2.86 14.80
C VAL A 387 -12.42 -2.75 14.07
N PHE A 388 -12.12 -1.59 13.48
CA PHE A 388 -10.85 -1.37 12.79
C PHE A 388 -9.65 -1.35 13.73
N LEU A 389 -9.74 -0.65 14.86
CA LEU A 389 -8.64 -0.56 15.83
C LEU A 389 -8.34 -1.92 16.47
N PHE A 390 -9.35 -2.72 16.78
CA PHE A 390 -9.16 -4.09 17.25
C PHE A 390 -8.57 -5.00 16.18
N SER A 391 -8.96 -4.84 14.94
CA SER A 391 -8.34 -5.57 13.82
C SER A 391 -6.86 -5.23 13.66
N LEU A 392 -6.47 -3.94 13.71
CA LEU A 392 -5.05 -3.54 13.67
C LEU A 392 -4.27 -4.02 14.92
N ALA A 393 -4.91 -3.97 16.09
CA ALA A 393 -4.33 -4.51 17.32
C ALA A 393 -4.10 -6.03 17.23
N GLY A 394 -4.95 -6.75 16.48
CA GLY A 394 -4.94 -8.20 16.42
C GLY A 394 -5.65 -8.84 17.61
N ILE A 395 -6.78 -8.27 18.04
CA ILE A 395 -7.59 -8.80 19.13
C ILE A 395 -8.73 -9.65 18.53
N PRO A 396 -8.99 -10.88 19.03
CA PRO A 396 -10.20 -11.60 18.68
C PRO A 396 -11.43 -10.78 19.15
N PRO A 397 -12.55 -10.76 18.48
CA PRO A 397 -12.99 -11.53 17.30
C PRO A 397 -12.84 -10.80 15.96
N MET A 398 -11.69 -10.27 15.62
CA MET A 398 -11.46 -9.55 14.36
C MET A 398 -10.51 -10.32 13.44
N ALA A 399 -10.67 -10.18 12.10
CA ALA A 399 -9.85 -10.86 11.10
C ALA A 399 -8.33 -10.59 11.25
N GLY A 400 -7.95 -9.40 11.77
CA GLY A 400 -6.56 -9.03 12.04
C GLY A 400 -5.84 -9.91 13.06
N PHE A 401 -6.56 -10.64 13.90
CA PHE A 401 -5.97 -11.63 14.81
C PHE A 401 -5.35 -12.80 14.02
N PHE A 402 -6.10 -13.38 13.10
CA PHE A 402 -5.62 -14.51 12.29
C PHE A 402 -4.47 -14.12 11.37
N SER A 403 -4.49 -12.88 10.85
CA SER A 403 -3.40 -12.41 10.01
C SER A 403 -2.06 -12.37 10.75
N LYS A 404 -2.02 -11.87 12.00
CA LYS A 404 -0.81 -11.89 12.83
C LYS A 404 -0.42 -13.32 13.24
N LEU A 405 -1.41 -14.13 13.57
CA LEU A 405 -1.20 -15.50 14.01
C LEU A 405 -0.54 -16.34 12.91
N PHE A 406 -1.01 -16.28 11.67
CA PHE A 406 -0.42 -17.04 10.57
C PHE A 406 1.02 -16.61 10.25
N ILE A 407 1.32 -15.32 10.30
CA ILE A 407 2.70 -14.83 10.14
C ILE A 407 3.61 -15.32 11.26
N LEU A 408 3.13 -15.31 12.50
CA LEU A 408 3.91 -15.82 13.63
C LEU A 408 4.17 -17.33 13.51
N PHE A 409 3.19 -18.11 13.07
CA PHE A 409 3.39 -19.53 12.80
C PHE A 409 4.44 -19.75 11.71
N ALA A 410 4.35 -19.04 10.60
CA ALA A 410 5.35 -19.12 9.54
C ALA A 410 6.77 -18.75 10.06
N ALA A 411 6.90 -17.71 10.89
CA ALA A 411 8.18 -17.32 11.48
C ALA A 411 8.74 -18.38 12.47
N LEU A 412 7.88 -19.09 13.19
CA LEU A 412 8.30 -20.18 14.09
C LEU A 412 8.82 -21.40 13.35
N GLN A 413 8.26 -21.72 12.18
CA GLN A 413 8.73 -22.85 11.34
C GLN A 413 10.19 -22.67 10.90
N VAL A 414 10.65 -21.42 10.71
CA VAL A 414 12.05 -21.07 10.37
C VAL A 414 13.00 -21.08 11.58
N ASN A 415 12.53 -21.45 12.75
CA ASN A 415 13.28 -21.35 14.01
C ASN A 415 13.74 -19.91 14.36
N SER A 416 13.07 -18.89 13.81
CA SER A 416 13.37 -17.49 14.12
C SER A 416 12.71 -17.03 15.43
N PHE A 417 12.93 -17.78 16.52
CA PHE A 417 12.27 -17.57 17.81
C PHE A 417 12.49 -16.17 18.39
N GLY A 418 13.70 -15.62 18.28
CA GLY A 418 14.03 -14.31 18.86
C GLY A 418 13.19 -13.18 18.27
N ILE A 419 13.01 -13.15 16.94
CA ILE A 419 12.20 -12.12 16.27
C ILE A 419 10.72 -12.37 16.44
N SER A 420 10.26 -13.62 16.46
CA SER A 420 8.86 -13.94 16.73
C SER A 420 8.43 -13.52 18.14
N ILE A 421 9.24 -13.75 19.16
CA ILE A 421 9.00 -13.27 20.53
C ILE A 421 8.96 -11.74 20.56
N LEU A 422 9.91 -11.07 19.90
CA LEU A 422 9.91 -9.61 19.79
C LEU A 422 8.64 -9.10 19.10
N ALA A 423 8.19 -9.73 18.01
CA ALA A 423 6.98 -9.36 17.31
C ALA A 423 5.74 -9.47 18.20
N VAL A 424 5.65 -10.51 19.05
CA VAL A 424 4.56 -10.65 20.04
C VAL A 424 4.62 -9.51 21.06
N ILE A 425 5.78 -9.22 21.65
CA ILE A 425 5.93 -8.12 22.62
C ILE A 425 5.53 -6.78 21.99
N MET A 426 6.00 -6.50 20.77
CA MET A 426 5.65 -5.27 20.06
C MET A 426 4.16 -5.20 19.68
N SER A 427 3.52 -6.33 19.39
CA SER A 427 2.07 -6.36 19.17
C SER A 427 1.28 -6.05 20.44
N CYS A 428 1.74 -6.48 21.62
CA CYS A 428 1.14 -6.12 22.91
C CYS A 428 1.27 -4.62 23.20
N ILE A 429 2.43 -4.02 22.92
CA ILE A 429 2.61 -2.57 23.04
C ILE A 429 1.72 -1.83 22.04
N ALA A 430 1.60 -2.34 20.81
CA ALA A 430 0.71 -1.79 19.81
C ALA A 430 -0.76 -1.81 20.25
N CYS A 431 -1.20 -2.89 20.88
CA CYS A 431 -2.54 -3.00 21.44
C CYS A 431 -2.84 -1.87 22.41
N PHE A 432 -1.88 -1.48 23.25
CA PHE A 432 -2.07 -0.41 24.24
C PHE A 432 -2.44 0.94 23.59
N TYR A 433 -1.75 1.38 22.56
CA TYR A 433 -2.06 2.68 21.96
C TYR A 433 -3.38 2.66 21.16
N TYR A 434 -3.80 1.52 20.60
CA TYR A 434 -5.12 1.38 19.99
C TYR A 434 -6.25 1.40 21.05
N ILE A 435 -6.06 0.70 22.17
CA ILE A 435 -7.02 0.73 23.29
C ILE A 435 -7.12 2.12 23.92
N ARG A 436 -6.00 2.87 24.00
CA ARG A 436 -6.01 4.26 24.45
C ARG A 436 -6.96 5.14 23.63
N LEU A 437 -7.00 4.96 22.31
CA LEU A 437 -7.94 5.69 21.44
C LEU A 437 -9.39 5.27 21.70
N ILE A 438 -9.65 3.99 21.90
CA ILE A 438 -10.99 3.49 22.26
C ILE A 438 -11.42 4.06 23.59
N LYS A 439 -10.51 4.09 24.57
CA LYS A 439 -10.76 4.71 25.89
C LYS A 439 -11.17 6.18 25.73
N SER A 440 -10.47 6.96 24.94
CA SER A 440 -10.78 8.38 24.73
C SER A 440 -12.15 8.60 24.06
N MET A 441 -12.55 7.71 23.14
CA MET A 441 -13.85 7.79 22.48
C MET A 441 -15.04 7.45 23.41
N TYR A 442 -14.86 6.50 24.32
CA TYR A 442 -15.96 5.95 25.12
C TYR A 442 -16.04 6.52 26.55
N PHE A 443 -14.91 6.74 27.21
CA PHE A 443 -14.86 6.98 28.65
C PHE A 443 -14.43 8.39 29.04
N GLU A 444 -13.87 9.18 28.13
CA GLU A 444 -13.51 10.54 28.46
C GLU A 444 -14.74 11.45 28.55
N PRO A 445 -14.76 12.41 29.51
CA PRO A 445 -15.86 13.35 29.65
C PRO A 445 -15.91 14.27 28.40
N ILE A 446 -17.09 14.81 28.14
CA ILE A 446 -17.26 15.86 27.12
C ILE A 446 -16.46 17.06 27.59
N SER A 447 -15.55 17.59 26.76
CA SER A 447 -14.99 18.91 26.98
C SER A 447 -16.12 19.95 26.97
N ASP A 448 -16.00 21.03 27.74
CA ASP A 448 -17.05 22.06 27.91
C ASP A 448 -17.61 22.64 26.61
N ASN A 449 -16.88 22.49 25.50
CA ASN A 449 -17.33 22.88 24.17
C ASN A 449 -17.99 21.70 23.45
N TRP A 450 -19.29 21.81 23.21
CA TRP A 450 -20.06 20.83 22.39
C TRP A 450 -19.45 20.72 21.01
N LYS A 451 -18.95 19.52 20.66
CA LYS A 451 -18.45 19.25 19.31
C LYS A 451 -19.61 18.83 18.41
N VAL A 452 -19.87 19.57 17.36
CA VAL A 452 -20.86 19.19 16.35
C VAL A 452 -20.13 18.50 15.19
N PHE A 453 -20.44 17.23 14.98
CA PHE A 453 -19.90 16.48 13.85
C PHE A 453 -20.81 16.58 12.64
N LYS A 454 -20.21 16.75 11.45
CA LYS A 454 -20.96 16.68 10.21
C LYS A 454 -21.42 15.25 9.95
N PRO A 455 -22.68 15.02 9.50
CA PRO A 455 -23.12 13.68 9.10
C PRO A 455 -22.26 13.12 7.96
N MET A 456 -22.04 11.81 7.96
CA MET A 456 -21.24 11.14 6.93
C MET A 456 -21.97 11.16 5.58
N ASN A 457 -21.17 11.21 4.54
CA ASN A 457 -21.64 11.16 3.17
C ASN A 457 -22.01 9.71 2.77
N LYS A 458 -22.93 9.55 1.83
CA LYS A 458 -23.44 8.23 1.42
C LYS A 458 -22.36 7.31 0.85
N SER A 459 -21.48 7.83 -0.04
CA SER A 459 -20.42 7.04 -0.68
C SER A 459 -19.44 6.47 0.32
N SER A 460 -18.99 7.27 1.26
CA SER A 460 -18.02 6.88 2.26
C SER A 460 -18.61 6.03 3.39
N SER A 461 -19.90 6.25 3.76
CA SER A 461 -20.59 5.39 4.71
C SER A 461 -20.79 3.97 4.14
N LEU A 462 -21.00 3.85 2.83
CA LEU A 462 -21.09 2.58 2.15
C LEU A 462 -19.76 1.80 2.26
N ILE A 463 -18.63 2.43 1.97
CA ILE A 463 -17.31 1.81 2.10
C ILE A 463 -17.02 1.40 3.54
N LEU A 464 -17.35 2.29 4.49
CA LEU A 464 -17.18 1.98 5.91
C LEU A 464 -18.03 0.77 6.31
N GLY A 465 -19.27 0.67 5.85
CA GLY A 465 -20.13 -0.49 6.08
C GLY A 465 -19.58 -1.78 5.48
N ILE A 466 -19.15 -1.74 4.21
CA ILE A 466 -18.56 -2.90 3.53
C ILE A 466 -17.28 -3.36 4.26
N SER A 467 -16.41 -2.44 4.64
CA SER A 467 -15.16 -2.80 5.34
C SER A 467 -15.39 -3.39 6.73
N ILE A 468 -16.39 -2.93 7.48
CA ILE A 468 -16.77 -3.55 8.76
C ILE A 468 -17.29 -4.98 8.54
N ILE A 469 -18.26 -5.12 7.63
CA ILE A 469 -18.86 -6.43 7.33
C ILE A 469 -17.78 -7.41 6.86
N SER A 470 -16.88 -6.99 5.98
CA SER A 470 -15.80 -7.85 5.51
C SER A 470 -14.85 -8.30 6.61
N ILE A 471 -14.46 -7.42 7.56
CA ILE A 471 -13.59 -7.78 8.68
C ILE A 471 -14.26 -8.77 9.64
N LEU A 472 -15.55 -8.60 9.91
CA LEU A 472 -16.32 -9.49 10.78
C LEU A 472 -16.58 -10.83 10.07
N PHE A 473 -16.96 -10.81 8.80
CA PHE A 473 -17.21 -12.01 8.01
C PHE A 473 -15.95 -12.86 7.84
N LEU A 474 -14.81 -12.24 7.52
CA LEU A 474 -13.52 -12.92 7.38
C LEU A 474 -13.00 -13.52 8.70
N PHE A 475 -13.53 -13.10 9.86
CA PHE A 475 -13.26 -13.77 11.12
C PHE A 475 -14.09 -15.07 11.25
N VAL A 476 -15.34 -15.07 10.79
CA VAL A 476 -16.23 -16.24 10.86
C VAL A 476 -15.81 -17.31 9.86
N ASP A 477 -15.48 -16.91 8.63
CA ASP A 477 -15.06 -17.82 7.55
C ASP A 477 -13.65 -17.45 7.05
N ILE A 478 -12.66 -18.07 7.66
CA ILE A 478 -11.25 -17.85 7.37
C ILE A 478 -10.83 -18.63 6.10
N GLU A 479 -11.50 -19.77 5.84
CA GLU A 479 -11.10 -20.69 4.79
C GLU A 479 -11.12 -20.06 3.41
N ILE A 480 -12.11 -19.22 3.12
CA ILE A 480 -12.21 -18.53 1.82
C ILE A 480 -10.93 -17.75 1.51
N LEU A 481 -10.47 -16.93 2.47
CA LEU A 481 -9.32 -16.07 2.24
C LEU A 481 -8.00 -16.83 2.29
N SER A 482 -7.90 -17.89 3.10
CA SER A 482 -6.73 -18.76 3.14
C SER A 482 -6.58 -19.56 1.83
N ILE A 483 -7.66 -20.05 1.24
CA ILE A 483 -7.64 -20.72 -0.07
C ILE A 483 -7.18 -19.74 -1.15
N ILE A 484 -7.72 -18.53 -1.18
CA ILE A 484 -7.32 -17.52 -2.16
C ILE A 484 -5.81 -17.21 -2.01
N SER A 485 -5.32 -17.02 -0.80
CA SER A 485 -3.91 -16.72 -0.57
C SER A 485 -2.98 -17.88 -0.96
N LEU A 486 -3.40 -19.13 -0.74
CA LEU A 486 -2.68 -20.32 -1.19
C LEU A 486 -2.64 -20.42 -2.73
N VAL A 487 -3.77 -20.21 -3.41
CA VAL A 487 -3.82 -20.22 -4.89
C VAL A 487 -2.91 -19.13 -5.47
N MET A 488 -2.77 -17.99 -4.81
CA MET A 488 -1.87 -16.92 -5.22
C MET A 488 -0.40 -17.25 -5.00
N SER A 489 -0.05 -18.00 -3.97
CA SER A 489 1.35 -18.32 -3.61
C SER A 489 1.97 -19.39 -4.51
N ILE A 490 1.19 -20.34 -5.03
CA ILE A 490 1.68 -21.47 -5.86
C ILE A 490 2.55 -20.99 -7.05
N PRO A 491 2.16 -19.99 -7.89
CA PRO A 491 2.94 -19.61 -9.06
C PRO A 491 4.27 -18.89 -8.76
N LEU A 492 4.53 -18.54 -7.51
CA LEU A 492 5.78 -17.89 -7.11
C LEU A 492 6.90 -18.88 -6.82
N LEU A 493 6.57 -20.16 -6.61
CA LEU A 493 7.54 -21.21 -6.28
C LEU A 493 7.73 -22.21 -7.44
N TYR A 494 6.81 -22.24 -8.39
CA TYR A 494 6.83 -23.07 -9.59
C TYR A 494 6.82 -22.19 -10.85
#